data_f86cb23aafd5fdce5c968352ff011112
#
_entry.id   f86cb23aafd5fdce5c968352ff011112
#
_cell.length_a   1.000
_cell.length_b   1.000
_cell.length_c   1.000
_cell.angle_alpha   90.00
_cell.angle_beta   90.00
_cell.angle_gamma   90.00
#
_symmetry.space_group_name_H-M   'P 1'
#
loop_
_entity.id
_entity.type
_entity.pdbx_description
1 polymer ?
#
loop_
_entity_poly.entity_id
_entity_poly.type
_entity_poly.pdbx_seq_one_letter_code
_entity_poly.pdbx_strand_id
1 'polypeptide(L)'
;DLEDVWIRFGDFVAVREANVNIKGGEFFSFLGPSGCGKTTILRSVSGFLEPSQGKVRIGGKDMAGIGPNKRPTALIFQNLALFPLMKVWENITFSLEVKGIGKADRRKRADELLDMIALSDQGDKLPSELSGGQKQRVAIARALCAEPDVLLLDEPLSALDLKLRQHMRTELREIQQRVGITFIYITHDQGEALTMSDNVAVMRAGVIDQIATGHTIYNDPATAFVASFVGENNVFRGTIKSIDGDMALVSTNRTGELLSRIATSAKGKLKVGDTAMMFIRPEACDIAADTSPAANRFSAKVKHEEFEGQIYNVFLEGSEGKEIKMSLVNIGKQRASAEGNNLTLEYEPQQAVVLPAGELASE
;
A
#
# COMPACT_ATOMS: atom_id res chain seq x y z
N ASP A 1 3.61 -12.68 14.21
CA ASP A 1 4.88 -11.98 14.37
C ASP A 1 5.91 -12.53 13.40
N LEU A 2 6.74 -11.66 12.85
CA LEU A 2 8.00 -11.97 12.19
C LEU A 2 9.11 -11.41 13.08
N GLU A 3 10.04 -12.27 13.50
CA GLU A 3 11.15 -11.92 14.40
C GLU A 3 12.46 -12.17 13.68
N ASP A 4 13.17 -11.12 13.28
CA ASP A 4 14.45 -11.14 12.57
C ASP A 4 14.47 -12.10 11.36
N VAL A 5 13.41 -12.08 10.56
CA VAL A 5 13.23 -13.04 9.46
C VAL A 5 14.13 -12.68 8.28
N TRP A 6 14.97 -13.63 7.88
CA TRP A 6 15.77 -13.61 6.67
C TRP A 6 15.35 -14.76 5.74
N ILE A 7 15.24 -14.47 4.46
CA ILE A 7 14.95 -15.48 3.44
C ILE A 7 15.97 -15.37 2.32
N ARG A 8 16.70 -16.45 2.07
CA ARG A 8 17.78 -16.52 1.09
C ARG A 8 17.54 -17.65 0.10
N PHE A 9 17.94 -17.44 -1.14
CA PHE A 9 17.97 -18.44 -2.22
C PHE A 9 19.40 -18.46 -2.78
N GLY A 10 20.23 -19.38 -2.28
CA GLY A 10 21.67 -19.34 -2.53
C GLY A 10 22.26 -18.01 -2.02
N ASP A 11 22.92 -17.28 -2.89
CA ASP A 11 23.52 -15.97 -2.56
C ASP A 11 22.51 -14.80 -2.59
N PHE A 12 21.33 -15.03 -3.17
CA PHE A 12 20.30 -14.00 -3.26
C PHE A 12 19.52 -13.86 -1.95
N VAL A 13 19.49 -12.64 -1.40
CA VAL A 13 18.72 -12.31 -0.20
C VAL A 13 17.38 -11.69 -0.62
N ALA A 14 16.30 -12.46 -0.55
CA ALA A 14 14.95 -12.03 -0.90
C ALA A 14 14.26 -11.23 0.20
N VAL A 15 14.54 -11.53 1.47
CA VAL A 15 14.03 -10.79 2.63
C VAL A 15 15.18 -10.67 3.64
N ARG A 16 15.32 -9.46 4.18
CA ARG A 16 16.41 -9.09 5.09
C ARG A 16 15.83 -8.53 6.38
N GLU A 17 16.09 -9.20 7.50
CA GLU A 17 15.81 -8.73 8.86
C GLU A 17 14.37 -8.19 9.05
N ALA A 18 13.38 -8.94 8.51
CA ALA A 18 12.00 -8.50 8.62
C ALA A 18 11.50 -8.68 10.06
N ASN A 19 11.12 -7.56 10.67
CA ASN A 19 10.52 -7.49 11.98
C ASN A 19 9.11 -6.87 11.84
N VAL A 20 8.06 -7.66 12.09
CA VAL A 20 6.67 -7.25 11.92
C VAL A 20 5.83 -7.82 13.04
N ASN A 21 5.06 -6.97 13.72
CA ASN A 21 4.04 -7.36 14.66
C ASN A 21 2.67 -6.99 14.10
N ILE A 22 1.83 -7.99 13.82
CA ILE A 22 0.45 -7.82 13.32
C ILE A 22 -0.51 -8.24 14.43
N LYS A 23 -1.43 -7.36 14.77
CA LYS A 23 -2.42 -7.63 15.84
C LYS A 23 -3.51 -8.58 15.36
N GLY A 24 -4.08 -9.34 16.26
CA GLY A 24 -5.26 -10.17 15.96
C GLY A 24 -6.43 -9.33 15.46
N GLY A 25 -7.07 -9.77 14.37
CA GLY A 25 -8.19 -9.04 13.74
C GLY A 25 -7.79 -7.83 12.90
N GLU A 26 -6.48 -7.60 12.68
CA GLU A 26 -5.98 -6.49 11.88
C GLU A 26 -6.04 -6.81 10.38
N PHE A 27 -6.32 -5.80 9.55
CA PHE A 27 -6.08 -5.83 8.12
C PHE A 27 -4.71 -5.21 7.85
N PHE A 28 -3.71 -6.03 7.57
CA PHE A 28 -2.33 -5.62 7.38
C PHE A 28 -1.89 -5.80 5.93
N SER A 29 -1.26 -4.79 5.33
CA SER A 29 -0.76 -4.89 3.94
C SER A 29 0.74 -4.79 3.84
N PHE A 30 1.32 -5.62 2.97
CA PHE A 30 2.66 -5.42 2.42
C PHE A 30 2.55 -4.72 1.07
N LEU A 31 3.10 -3.53 0.95
CA LEU A 31 3.11 -2.68 -0.23
C LEU A 31 4.54 -2.51 -0.75
N GLY A 32 4.75 -2.55 -2.06
CA GLY A 32 6.07 -2.31 -2.64
C GLY A 32 6.14 -2.72 -4.11
N PRO A 33 7.21 -2.39 -4.82
CA PRO A 33 7.39 -2.76 -6.22
C PRO A 33 7.48 -4.28 -6.41
N SER A 34 7.35 -4.72 -7.66
CA SER A 34 7.51 -6.13 -8.01
C SER A 34 8.91 -6.63 -7.64
N GLY A 35 9.00 -7.85 -7.10
CA GLY A 35 10.27 -8.46 -6.72
C GLY A 35 10.87 -8.00 -5.38
N CYS A 36 10.22 -7.11 -4.61
CA CYS A 36 10.77 -6.64 -3.33
C CYS A 36 10.63 -7.63 -2.16
N GLY A 37 10.07 -8.85 -2.36
CA GLY A 37 10.02 -9.89 -1.32
C GLY A 37 8.65 -10.14 -0.69
N LYS A 38 7.58 -9.44 -1.08
CA LYS A 38 6.22 -9.57 -0.49
C LYS A 38 5.67 -10.99 -0.53
N THR A 39 5.58 -11.59 -1.72
CA THR A 39 5.11 -12.98 -1.90
C THR A 39 6.02 -13.98 -1.17
N THR A 40 7.32 -13.67 -1.04
CA THR A 40 8.28 -14.50 -0.31
C THR A 40 7.96 -14.52 1.19
N ILE A 41 7.65 -13.36 1.79
CA ILE A 41 7.17 -13.28 3.18
C ILE A 41 5.86 -14.06 3.33
N LEU A 42 4.90 -13.86 2.42
CA LEU A 42 3.61 -14.55 2.48
C LEU A 42 3.77 -16.08 2.46
N ARG A 43 4.66 -16.59 1.58
CA ARG A 43 4.98 -18.02 1.50
C ARG A 43 5.65 -18.52 2.78
N SER A 44 6.43 -17.69 3.45
CA SER A 44 7.03 -18.04 4.74
C SER A 44 5.98 -18.08 5.85
N VAL A 45 5.05 -17.13 5.91
CA VAL A 45 3.94 -17.14 6.88
C VAL A 45 3.02 -18.34 6.65
N SER A 46 2.72 -18.67 5.41
CA SER A 46 1.85 -19.83 5.05
C SER A 46 2.52 -21.19 5.22
N GLY A 47 3.84 -21.26 5.40
CA GLY A 47 4.58 -22.52 5.58
C GLY A 47 5.01 -23.22 4.29
N PHE A 48 4.87 -22.57 3.13
CA PHE A 48 5.43 -23.07 1.86
C PHE A 48 6.94 -22.82 1.75
N LEU A 49 7.47 -21.97 2.60
CA LEU A 49 8.88 -21.61 2.63
C LEU A 49 9.31 -21.40 4.08
N GLU A 50 10.38 -22.06 4.50
CA GLU A 50 10.99 -21.82 5.81
C GLU A 50 11.94 -20.62 5.73
N PRO A 51 11.95 -19.72 6.75
CA PRO A 51 12.93 -18.65 6.81
C PRO A 51 14.35 -19.23 6.99
N SER A 52 15.34 -18.57 6.38
CA SER A 52 16.76 -18.95 6.54
C SER A 52 17.29 -18.62 7.94
N GLN A 53 16.72 -17.56 8.56
CA GLN A 53 16.99 -17.12 9.95
C GLN A 53 15.74 -16.45 10.50
N GLY A 54 15.66 -16.33 11.81
CA GLY A 54 14.53 -15.71 12.50
C GLY A 54 13.36 -16.66 12.68
N LYS A 55 12.20 -16.13 13.06
CA LYS A 55 11.02 -16.92 13.40
C LYS A 55 9.73 -16.31 12.88
N VAL A 56 8.82 -17.19 12.52
CA VAL A 56 7.41 -16.84 12.24
C VAL A 56 6.57 -17.37 13.40
N ARG A 57 5.80 -16.51 14.06
CA ARG A 57 4.85 -16.90 15.10
C ARG A 57 3.42 -16.55 14.73
N ILE A 58 2.50 -17.45 15.02
CA ILE A 58 1.06 -17.22 14.86
C ILE A 58 0.39 -17.57 16.19
N GLY A 59 -0.39 -16.62 16.74
CA GLY A 59 -1.00 -16.79 18.06
C GLY A 59 0.04 -17.09 19.17
N GLY A 60 1.25 -16.48 19.08
CA GLY A 60 2.36 -16.69 19.98
C GLY A 60 3.12 -18.00 19.80
N LYS A 61 2.65 -18.93 18.95
CA LYS A 61 3.29 -20.23 18.69
C LYS A 61 4.31 -20.10 17.56
N ASP A 62 5.51 -20.70 17.76
CA ASP A 62 6.53 -20.81 16.72
C ASP A 62 6.06 -21.79 15.64
N MET A 63 6.18 -21.37 14.37
CA MET A 63 5.75 -22.15 13.20
C MET A 63 6.86 -22.95 12.54
N ALA A 64 8.06 -23.00 13.12
CA ALA A 64 9.19 -23.76 12.59
C ALA A 64 8.83 -25.26 12.45
N GLY A 65 9.12 -25.85 11.29
CA GLY A 65 8.80 -27.25 10.98
C GLY A 65 7.31 -27.58 10.83
N ILE A 66 6.42 -26.59 10.92
CA ILE A 66 4.98 -26.78 10.71
C ILE A 66 4.64 -26.46 9.26
N GLY A 67 4.27 -27.48 8.50
CA GLY A 67 3.90 -27.33 7.08
C GLY A 67 2.55 -26.63 6.88
N PRO A 68 2.25 -26.18 5.63
CA PRO A 68 1.12 -25.31 5.32
C PRO A 68 -0.26 -25.92 5.66
N ASN A 69 -0.39 -27.25 5.60
CA ASN A 69 -1.63 -27.96 5.93
C ASN A 69 -1.93 -28.05 7.44
N LYS A 70 -0.98 -27.66 8.28
CA LYS A 70 -1.11 -27.70 9.77
C LYS A 70 -1.05 -26.30 10.39
N ARG A 71 -0.72 -25.25 9.61
CA ARG A 71 -0.75 -23.87 10.10
C ARG A 71 -2.19 -23.34 10.15
N PRO A 72 -2.54 -22.50 11.10
CA PRO A 72 -3.87 -21.89 11.19
C PRO A 72 -4.00 -20.75 10.17
N THR A 73 -3.61 -20.99 8.92
CA THR A 73 -3.63 -20.00 7.84
C THR A 73 -4.35 -20.56 6.61
N ALA A 74 -5.03 -19.70 5.87
CA ALA A 74 -5.52 -20.01 4.53
C ALA A 74 -4.94 -19.00 3.54
N LEU A 75 -4.54 -19.48 2.35
CA LEU A 75 -3.93 -18.67 1.30
C LEU A 75 -4.83 -18.59 0.08
N ILE A 76 -5.10 -17.36 -0.36
CA ILE A 76 -5.76 -17.07 -1.63
C ILE A 76 -4.69 -16.60 -2.61
N PHE A 77 -4.50 -17.38 -3.68
CA PHE A 77 -3.58 -17.06 -4.76
C PHE A 77 -4.16 -16.02 -5.72
N GLN A 78 -3.32 -15.33 -6.45
CA GLN A 78 -3.68 -14.34 -7.47
C GLN A 78 -4.70 -14.86 -8.51
N ASN A 79 -4.59 -16.13 -8.90
CA ASN A 79 -5.51 -16.79 -9.84
C ASN A 79 -6.75 -17.41 -9.19
N LEU A 80 -6.99 -17.16 -7.88
CA LEU A 80 -8.06 -17.67 -7.04
C LEU A 80 -8.11 -19.21 -6.93
N ALA A 81 -7.52 -19.97 -7.85
CA ALA A 81 -7.41 -21.42 -7.88
C ALA A 81 -8.74 -22.15 -7.57
N LEU A 82 -9.89 -21.67 -8.07
CA LEU A 82 -11.18 -22.35 -7.94
C LEU A 82 -11.18 -23.62 -8.80
N PHE A 83 -11.82 -24.69 -8.28
CA PHE A 83 -11.99 -25.94 -9.01
C PHE A 83 -13.06 -25.77 -10.10
N PRO A 84 -12.71 -25.79 -11.39
CA PRO A 84 -13.61 -25.36 -12.46
C PRO A 84 -14.79 -26.28 -12.70
N LEU A 85 -14.66 -27.56 -12.34
CA LEU A 85 -15.69 -28.60 -12.52
C LEU A 85 -16.54 -28.87 -11.28
N MET A 86 -16.25 -28.17 -10.17
CA MET A 86 -17.02 -28.25 -8.94
C MET A 86 -17.99 -27.08 -8.85
N LYS A 87 -19.18 -27.31 -8.34
CA LYS A 87 -20.16 -26.27 -8.02
C LYS A 87 -19.57 -25.30 -6.97
N VAL A 88 -20.13 -24.10 -6.90
CA VAL A 88 -19.70 -23.08 -5.95
C VAL A 88 -19.73 -23.59 -4.51
N TRP A 89 -20.82 -24.23 -4.08
CA TRP A 89 -20.92 -24.77 -2.72
C TRP A 89 -19.90 -25.89 -2.45
N GLU A 90 -19.56 -26.70 -3.45
CA GLU A 90 -18.54 -27.75 -3.34
C GLU A 90 -17.13 -27.14 -3.25
N ASN A 91 -16.85 -26.11 -4.06
CA ASN A 91 -15.63 -25.34 -3.93
C ASN A 91 -15.43 -24.79 -2.52
N ILE A 92 -16.47 -24.14 -1.95
CA ILE A 92 -16.42 -23.54 -0.62
C ILE A 92 -16.09 -24.60 0.44
N THR A 93 -16.72 -25.76 0.37
CA THR A 93 -16.64 -26.79 1.40
C THR A 93 -15.64 -27.91 1.11
N PHE A 94 -14.76 -27.73 0.15
CA PHE A 94 -13.76 -28.74 -0.21
C PHE A 94 -12.89 -29.18 0.97
N SER A 95 -12.48 -28.22 1.83
CA SER A 95 -11.70 -28.52 3.04
C SER A 95 -12.44 -29.46 4.01
N LEU A 96 -13.77 -29.34 4.10
CA LEU A 96 -14.61 -30.20 4.94
C LEU A 96 -14.81 -31.60 4.30
N GLU A 97 -14.85 -31.67 2.97
CA GLU A 97 -14.87 -32.95 2.24
C GLU A 97 -13.64 -33.78 2.53
N VAL A 98 -12.46 -33.15 2.46
CA VAL A 98 -11.17 -33.79 2.79
C VAL A 98 -11.14 -34.28 4.25
N LYS A 99 -11.84 -33.57 5.16
CA LYS A 99 -11.99 -33.98 6.56
C LYS A 99 -13.08 -35.08 6.76
N GLY A 100 -13.74 -35.54 5.69
CA GLY A 100 -14.76 -36.60 5.75
C GLY A 100 -16.14 -36.13 6.24
N ILE A 101 -16.42 -34.83 6.26
CA ILE A 101 -17.72 -34.30 6.67
C ILE A 101 -18.79 -34.64 5.63
N GLY A 102 -19.96 -35.08 6.09
CA GLY A 102 -21.08 -35.48 5.24
C GLY A 102 -21.63 -34.37 4.34
N LYS A 103 -22.22 -34.78 3.19
CA LYS A 103 -22.72 -33.84 2.17
C LYS A 103 -23.76 -32.86 2.71
N ALA A 104 -24.66 -33.30 3.59
CA ALA A 104 -25.73 -32.47 4.17
C ALA A 104 -25.14 -31.35 5.04
N ASP A 105 -24.18 -31.67 5.92
CA ASP A 105 -23.53 -30.70 6.79
C ASP A 105 -22.67 -29.74 6.00
N ARG A 106 -21.96 -30.25 4.97
CA ARG A 106 -21.20 -29.41 4.05
C ARG A 106 -22.10 -28.40 3.33
N ARG A 107 -23.26 -28.83 2.84
CA ARG A 107 -24.22 -27.95 2.16
C ARG A 107 -24.72 -26.87 3.10
N LYS A 108 -25.10 -27.23 4.33
CA LYS A 108 -25.49 -26.24 5.35
C LYS A 108 -24.42 -25.20 5.60
N ARG A 109 -23.17 -25.65 5.77
CA ARG A 109 -22.04 -24.73 5.98
C ARG A 109 -21.77 -23.85 4.76
N ALA A 110 -21.93 -24.39 3.56
CA ALA A 110 -21.81 -23.61 2.33
C ALA A 110 -22.87 -22.51 2.24
N ASP A 111 -24.13 -22.83 2.59
CA ASP A 111 -25.23 -21.86 2.53
C ASP A 111 -25.01 -20.70 3.53
N GLU A 112 -24.50 -20.99 4.76
CA GLU A 112 -24.10 -19.97 5.73
C GLU A 112 -23.01 -19.03 5.19
N LEU A 113 -21.98 -19.60 4.54
CA LEU A 113 -20.88 -18.83 3.98
C LEU A 113 -21.30 -18.05 2.72
N LEU A 114 -22.19 -18.63 1.89
CA LEU A 114 -22.78 -17.96 0.73
C LEU A 114 -23.60 -16.73 1.14
N ASP A 115 -24.36 -16.85 2.22
CA ASP A 115 -25.11 -15.72 2.78
C ASP A 115 -24.17 -14.62 3.27
N MET A 116 -23.10 -15.01 3.97
CA MET A 116 -22.08 -14.08 4.46
C MET A 116 -21.44 -13.22 3.35
N ILE A 117 -21.22 -13.82 2.16
CA ILE A 117 -20.61 -13.15 1.01
C ILE A 117 -21.63 -12.60 0.00
N ALA A 118 -22.93 -12.55 0.37
CA ALA A 118 -24.03 -12.09 -0.47
C ALA A 118 -24.13 -12.82 -1.84
N LEU A 119 -24.04 -14.15 -1.83
CA LEU A 119 -24.16 -15.03 -3.00
C LEU A 119 -25.07 -16.25 -2.73
N SER A 120 -26.11 -16.10 -1.90
CA SER A 120 -26.97 -17.19 -1.42
C SER A 120 -27.62 -18.01 -2.55
N ASP A 121 -27.93 -17.38 -3.68
CA ASP A 121 -28.53 -17.98 -4.87
C ASP A 121 -27.53 -18.58 -5.88
N GLN A 122 -26.22 -18.45 -5.63
CA GLN A 122 -25.17 -18.86 -6.58
C GLN A 122 -24.56 -20.24 -6.28
N GLY A 123 -25.00 -20.91 -5.21
CA GLY A 123 -24.37 -22.14 -4.71
C GLY A 123 -24.29 -23.28 -5.72
N ASP A 124 -25.30 -23.46 -6.57
CA ASP A 124 -25.37 -24.57 -7.53
C ASP A 124 -24.71 -24.29 -8.90
N LYS A 125 -24.21 -23.07 -9.13
CA LYS A 125 -23.48 -22.69 -10.35
C LYS A 125 -22.06 -23.23 -10.37
N LEU A 126 -21.49 -23.27 -11.58
CA LEU A 126 -20.06 -23.50 -11.79
C LEU A 126 -19.29 -22.17 -11.74
N PRO A 127 -18.00 -22.17 -11.41
CA PRO A 127 -17.18 -20.96 -11.45
C PRO A 127 -17.18 -20.22 -12.80
N SER A 128 -17.34 -20.93 -13.92
CA SER A 128 -17.41 -20.33 -15.25
C SER A 128 -18.62 -19.40 -15.44
N GLU A 129 -19.70 -19.60 -14.65
CA GLU A 129 -20.94 -18.84 -14.72
C GLU A 129 -20.91 -17.56 -13.83
N LEU A 130 -19.82 -17.33 -13.11
CA LEU A 130 -19.65 -16.23 -12.17
C LEU A 130 -18.82 -15.10 -12.78
N SER A 131 -19.14 -13.84 -12.38
CA SER A 131 -18.29 -12.68 -12.63
C SER A 131 -16.96 -12.77 -11.85
N GLY A 132 -15.96 -11.95 -12.22
CA GLY A 132 -14.66 -11.90 -11.52
C GLY A 132 -14.79 -11.61 -10.02
N GLY A 133 -15.60 -10.63 -9.63
CA GLY A 133 -15.84 -10.32 -8.22
C GLY A 133 -16.59 -11.43 -7.47
N GLN A 134 -17.55 -12.12 -8.13
CA GLN A 134 -18.21 -13.28 -7.52
C GLN A 134 -17.23 -14.44 -7.29
N LYS A 135 -16.35 -14.73 -8.26
CA LYS A 135 -15.28 -15.74 -8.11
C LYS A 135 -14.38 -15.43 -6.92
N GLN A 136 -14.06 -14.16 -6.73
CA GLN A 136 -13.25 -13.72 -5.61
C GLN A 136 -13.91 -13.96 -4.27
N ARG A 137 -15.19 -13.56 -4.14
CA ARG A 137 -15.98 -13.83 -2.92
C ARG A 137 -16.07 -15.32 -2.62
N VAL A 138 -16.26 -16.16 -3.64
CA VAL A 138 -16.25 -17.64 -3.49
C VAL A 138 -14.89 -18.14 -2.98
N ALA A 139 -13.76 -17.60 -3.49
CA ALA A 139 -12.43 -17.98 -3.01
C ALA A 139 -12.22 -17.60 -1.53
N ILE A 140 -12.73 -16.43 -1.12
CA ILE A 140 -12.71 -16.00 0.28
C ILE A 140 -13.55 -16.95 1.15
N ALA A 141 -14.79 -17.26 0.75
CA ALA A 141 -15.64 -18.17 1.49
C ALA A 141 -15.01 -19.57 1.62
N ARG A 142 -14.36 -20.08 0.56
CA ARG A 142 -13.60 -21.33 0.60
C ARG A 142 -12.47 -21.30 1.62
N ALA A 143 -11.74 -20.21 1.67
CA ALA A 143 -10.66 -20.02 2.64
C ALA A 143 -11.20 -19.95 4.08
N LEU A 144 -12.29 -19.21 4.30
CA LEU A 144 -12.96 -19.06 5.59
C LEU A 144 -13.60 -20.37 6.08
N CYS A 145 -14.01 -21.26 5.17
CA CYS A 145 -14.56 -22.58 5.52
C CYS A 145 -13.55 -23.45 6.29
N ALA A 146 -12.27 -23.22 6.14
CA ALA A 146 -11.22 -23.91 6.88
C ALA A 146 -11.04 -23.38 8.33
N GLU A 147 -11.71 -22.28 8.68
CA GLU A 147 -11.66 -21.58 9.98
C GLU A 147 -10.23 -21.18 10.37
N PRO A 148 -9.52 -20.40 9.51
CA PRO A 148 -8.15 -19.98 9.79
C PRO A 148 -8.13 -18.81 10.80
N ASP A 149 -7.03 -18.69 11.57
CA ASP A 149 -6.73 -17.50 12.38
C ASP A 149 -6.24 -16.33 11.52
N VAL A 150 -5.59 -16.65 10.39
CA VAL A 150 -5.00 -15.66 9.47
C VAL A 150 -5.36 -16.00 8.02
N LEU A 151 -5.95 -15.04 7.31
CA LEU A 151 -6.18 -15.13 5.87
C LEU A 151 -5.07 -14.37 5.13
N LEU A 152 -4.41 -15.06 4.22
CA LEU A 152 -3.33 -14.56 3.39
C LEU A 152 -3.84 -14.34 1.96
N LEU A 153 -3.59 -13.15 1.40
CA LEU A 153 -4.09 -12.76 0.08
C LEU A 153 -2.91 -12.25 -0.79
N ASP A 154 -2.62 -12.95 -1.88
CA ASP A 154 -1.54 -12.62 -2.81
C ASP A 154 -2.10 -11.92 -4.05
N GLU A 155 -2.08 -10.59 -4.07
CA GLU A 155 -2.59 -9.71 -5.15
C GLU A 155 -3.98 -10.09 -5.68
N PRO A 156 -4.98 -10.32 -4.83
CA PRO A 156 -6.22 -10.94 -5.25
C PRO A 156 -7.08 -10.08 -6.19
N LEU A 157 -6.89 -8.75 -6.21
CA LEU A 157 -7.67 -7.81 -7.04
C LEU A 157 -6.97 -7.42 -8.35
N SER A 158 -5.74 -7.90 -8.60
CA SER A 158 -4.91 -7.46 -9.73
C SER A 158 -5.51 -7.73 -11.11
N ALA A 159 -6.33 -8.79 -11.25
CA ALA A 159 -6.97 -9.18 -12.50
C ALA A 159 -8.31 -8.46 -12.80
N LEU A 160 -8.76 -7.57 -11.89
CA LEU A 160 -10.04 -6.86 -12.03
C LEU A 160 -9.85 -5.49 -12.69
N ASP A 161 -10.86 -5.04 -13.44
CA ASP A 161 -10.93 -3.66 -13.92
C ASP A 161 -11.03 -2.64 -12.77
N LEU A 162 -10.72 -1.38 -13.04
CA LEU A 162 -10.62 -0.34 -12.03
C LEU A 162 -11.91 -0.17 -11.21
N LYS A 163 -13.08 -0.14 -11.88
CA LYS A 163 -14.36 0.09 -11.21
C LYS A 163 -14.74 -1.08 -10.29
N LEU A 164 -14.58 -2.30 -10.79
CA LEU A 164 -14.83 -3.51 -10.02
C LEU A 164 -13.84 -3.64 -8.86
N ARG A 165 -12.57 -3.29 -9.07
CA ARG A 165 -11.54 -3.27 -8.03
C ARG A 165 -11.90 -2.33 -6.89
N GLN A 166 -12.36 -1.10 -7.19
CA GLN A 166 -12.80 -0.13 -6.18
C GLN A 166 -13.96 -0.69 -5.33
N HIS A 167 -14.94 -1.32 -5.97
CA HIS A 167 -16.06 -1.94 -5.26
C HIS A 167 -15.59 -3.11 -4.38
N MET A 168 -14.75 -3.98 -4.91
CA MET A 168 -14.20 -5.13 -4.20
C MET A 168 -13.33 -4.76 -2.99
N ARG A 169 -12.66 -3.60 -3.00
CA ARG A 169 -11.94 -3.09 -1.82
C ARG A 169 -12.87 -2.91 -0.63
N THR A 170 -13.99 -2.22 -0.84
CA THR A 170 -15.00 -1.99 0.21
C THR A 170 -15.57 -3.32 0.72
N GLU A 171 -16.00 -4.20 -0.18
CA GLU A 171 -16.55 -5.51 0.18
C GLU A 171 -15.55 -6.37 0.97
N LEU A 172 -14.27 -6.39 0.55
CA LEU A 172 -13.23 -7.18 1.22
C LEU A 172 -12.99 -6.68 2.66
N ARG A 173 -13.00 -5.37 2.87
CA ARG A 173 -12.89 -4.77 4.19
C ARG A 173 -14.11 -5.10 5.07
N GLU A 174 -15.32 -5.02 4.52
CA GLU A 174 -16.56 -5.39 5.22
C GLU A 174 -16.57 -6.87 5.62
N ILE A 175 -16.15 -7.77 4.73
CA ILE A 175 -16.01 -9.21 5.03
C ILE A 175 -15.03 -9.40 6.19
N GLN A 176 -13.86 -8.77 6.13
CA GLN A 176 -12.84 -8.88 7.19
C GLN A 176 -13.38 -8.39 8.54
N GLN A 177 -14.07 -7.24 8.59
CA GLN A 177 -14.67 -6.71 9.81
C GLN A 177 -15.76 -7.64 10.37
N ARG A 178 -16.57 -8.25 9.51
CA ARG A 178 -17.62 -9.19 9.89
C ARG A 178 -17.07 -10.49 10.48
N VAL A 179 -15.98 -11.00 9.88
CA VAL A 179 -15.36 -12.26 10.31
C VAL A 179 -14.45 -12.06 11.51
N GLY A 180 -13.80 -10.89 11.63
CA GLY A 180 -12.94 -10.51 12.76
C GLY A 180 -11.58 -11.21 12.84
N ILE A 181 -11.17 -11.96 11.79
CA ILE A 181 -9.84 -12.59 11.73
C ILE A 181 -8.79 -11.67 11.13
N THR A 182 -7.52 -12.01 11.31
CA THR A 182 -6.40 -11.25 10.74
C THR A 182 -6.30 -11.48 9.23
N PHE A 183 -6.20 -10.39 8.45
CA PHE A 183 -5.90 -10.45 7.02
C PHE A 183 -4.50 -9.92 6.76
N ILE A 184 -3.69 -10.69 6.01
CA ILE A 184 -2.40 -10.24 5.48
C ILE A 184 -2.54 -10.15 3.97
N TYR A 185 -2.42 -8.94 3.45
CA TYR A 185 -2.70 -8.59 2.07
C TYR A 185 -1.43 -8.15 1.34
N ILE A 186 -1.17 -8.70 0.18
CA ILE A 186 -0.07 -8.27 -0.68
C ILE A 186 -0.62 -7.50 -1.86
N THR A 187 -0.05 -6.33 -2.12
CA THR A 187 -0.37 -5.54 -3.29
C THR A 187 0.81 -4.68 -3.75
N HIS A 188 0.78 -4.26 -5.00
CA HIS A 188 1.59 -3.17 -5.53
C HIS A 188 0.74 -1.91 -5.76
N ASP A 189 -0.58 -1.99 -5.58
CA ASP A 189 -1.53 -0.87 -5.71
C ASP A 189 -1.61 -0.11 -4.39
N GLN A 190 -1.16 1.16 -4.43
CA GLN A 190 -1.14 2.05 -3.26
C GLN A 190 -2.55 2.34 -2.76
N GLY A 191 -3.50 2.54 -3.69
CA GLY A 191 -4.89 2.80 -3.35
C GLY A 191 -5.53 1.65 -2.57
N GLU A 192 -5.18 0.39 -2.87
CA GLU A 192 -5.62 -0.77 -2.09
C GLU A 192 -5.07 -0.73 -0.67
N ALA A 193 -3.73 -0.59 -0.55
CA ALA A 193 -3.07 -0.59 0.75
C ALA A 193 -3.55 0.55 1.65
N LEU A 194 -3.64 1.77 1.11
CA LEU A 194 -3.99 2.96 1.90
C LEU A 194 -5.46 2.99 2.34
N THR A 195 -6.39 2.38 1.56
CA THR A 195 -7.82 2.45 1.85
C THR A 195 -8.34 1.32 2.73
N MET A 196 -7.74 0.12 2.64
CA MET A 196 -8.26 -1.06 3.34
C MET A 196 -7.54 -1.38 4.64
N SER A 197 -6.26 -0.98 4.78
CA SER A 197 -5.40 -1.49 5.84
C SER A 197 -5.41 -0.64 7.09
N ASP A 198 -5.36 -1.31 8.24
CA ASP A 198 -5.11 -0.65 9.53
C ASP A 198 -3.64 -0.21 9.60
N ASN A 199 -2.72 -1.07 9.15
CA ASN A 199 -1.30 -0.75 8.96
C ASN A 199 -0.77 -1.30 7.65
N VAL A 200 0.23 -0.60 7.11
CA VAL A 200 0.91 -0.94 5.86
C VAL A 200 2.41 -1.02 6.11
N ALA A 201 3.05 -2.10 5.66
CA ALA A 201 4.49 -2.23 5.57
C ALA A 201 4.94 -1.89 4.15
N VAL A 202 5.70 -0.81 3.98
CA VAL A 202 6.31 -0.46 2.69
C VAL A 202 7.64 -1.17 2.57
N MET A 203 7.78 -1.96 1.49
CA MET A 203 8.95 -2.80 1.23
C MET A 203 9.73 -2.36 0.00
N ARG A 204 11.07 -2.46 0.09
CA ARG A 204 12.00 -2.22 -1.02
C ARG A 204 13.16 -3.20 -0.94
N ALA A 205 13.47 -3.90 -2.03
CA ALA A 205 14.65 -4.78 -2.14
C ALA A 205 14.87 -5.72 -0.94
N GLY A 206 13.80 -6.33 -0.45
CA GLY A 206 13.84 -7.27 0.68
C GLY A 206 13.82 -6.64 2.07
N VAL A 207 13.81 -5.31 2.17
CA VAL A 207 13.79 -4.56 3.44
C VAL A 207 12.43 -3.90 3.64
N ILE A 208 11.99 -3.79 4.88
CA ILE A 208 10.83 -3.01 5.28
C ILE A 208 11.30 -1.60 5.65
N ASP A 209 10.95 -0.60 4.83
CA ASP A 209 11.36 0.80 5.04
C ASP A 209 10.49 1.50 6.11
N GLN A 210 9.20 1.18 6.16
CA GLN A 210 8.27 1.79 7.14
C GLN A 210 7.07 0.87 7.40
N ILE A 211 6.61 0.82 8.65
CA ILE A 211 5.32 0.23 9.05
C ILE A 211 4.54 1.31 9.78
N ALA A 212 3.37 1.68 9.25
CA ALA A 212 2.48 2.67 9.87
C ALA A 212 1.08 2.61 9.26
N THR A 213 0.15 3.43 9.76
CA THR A 213 -1.15 3.66 9.12
C THR A 213 -0.95 4.30 7.74
N GLY A 214 -1.90 4.08 6.81
CA GLY A 214 -1.84 4.70 5.48
C GLY A 214 -1.69 6.22 5.52
N HIS A 215 -2.38 6.88 6.46
CA HIS A 215 -2.26 8.32 6.68
C HIS A 215 -0.82 8.75 7.07
N THR A 216 -0.18 8.01 7.98
CA THR A 216 1.20 8.31 8.39
C THR A 216 2.19 8.07 7.25
N ILE A 217 2.06 6.97 6.51
CA ILE A 217 2.93 6.68 5.34
C ILE A 217 2.85 7.79 4.30
N TYR A 218 1.65 8.31 4.04
CA TYR A 218 1.43 9.36 3.05
C TYR A 218 1.96 10.73 3.51
N ASN A 219 1.65 11.12 4.74
CA ASN A 219 1.96 12.47 5.25
C ASN A 219 3.31 12.57 5.95
N ASP A 220 3.83 11.50 6.56
CA ASP A 220 5.10 11.48 7.30
C ASP A 220 5.97 10.28 6.89
N PRO A 221 6.40 10.22 5.62
CA PRO A 221 7.22 9.12 5.11
C PRO A 221 8.56 9.03 5.86
N ALA A 222 9.00 7.80 6.14
CA ALA A 222 10.22 7.57 6.90
C ALA A 222 11.51 7.71 6.07
N THR A 223 11.43 7.50 4.76
CA THR A 223 12.59 7.53 3.83
C THR A 223 12.22 8.25 2.54
N ALA A 224 13.24 8.69 1.79
CA ALA A 224 13.07 9.28 0.46
C ALA A 224 12.36 8.30 -0.51
N PHE A 225 12.64 6.99 -0.36
CA PHE A 225 11.96 5.95 -1.13
C PHE A 225 10.45 5.94 -0.83
N VAL A 226 10.05 5.87 0.44
CA VAL A 226 8.62 5.86 0.82
C VAL A 226 7.93 7.12 0.32
N ALA A 227 8.55 8.30 0.49
CA ALA A 227 8.02 9.57 0.03
C ALA A 227 7.77 9.58 -1.49
N SER A 228 8.67 9.02 -2.29
CA SER A 228 8.57 9.00 -3.75
C SER A 228 7.77 7.81 -4.28
N PHE A 229 7.65 6.73 -3.51
CA PHE A 229 6.92 5.54 -3.91
C PHE A 229 5.42 5.66 -3.63
N VAL A 230 5.03 6.30 -2.51
CA VAL A 230 3.63 6.41 -2.11
C VAL A 230 3.08 7.77 -2.50
N GLY A 231 2.15 7.80 -3.45
CA GLY A 231 1.62 9.01 -4.06
C GLY A 231 2.66 9.72 -4.94
N GLU A 232 2.29 10.88 -5.44
CA GLU A 232 3.18 11.74 -6.22
C GLU A 232 3.85 12.78 -5.33
N ASN A 233 5.06 13.22 -5.69
CA ASN A 233 5.78 14.26 -4.97
C ASN A 233 6.63 15.14 -5.89
N ASN A 234 6.65 16.43 -5.59
CA ASN A 234 7.66 17.33 -6.07
C ASN A 234 8.90 17.18 -5.20
N VAL A 235 10.05 16.84 -5.80
CA VAL A 235 11.28 16.57 -5.07
C VAL A 235 12.27 17.70 -5.33
N PHE A 236 12.71 18.37 -4.24
CA PHE A 236 13.73 19.41 -4.28
C PHE A 236 14.96 18.94 -3.50
N ARG A 237 16.11 18.88 -4.18
CA ARG A 237 17.39 18.58 -3.53
C ARG A 237 18.03 19.89 -3.08
N GLY A 238 18.60 19.91 -1.88
CA GLY A 238 19.23 21.11 -1.35
C GLY A 238 20.11 20.84 -0.15
N THR A 239 20.58 21.93 0.46
CA THR A 239 21.41 21.91 1.68
C THR A 239 20.66 22.60 2.82
N ILE A 240 20.68 22.02 4.00
CA ILE A 240 20.05 22.58 5.19
C ILE A 240 20.84 23.84 5.64
N LYS A 241 20.20 25.00 5.68
CA LYS A 241 20.77 26.28 6.13
C LYS A 241 20.56 26.51 7.61
N SER A 242 19.40 26.18 8.13
CA SER A 242 19.09 26.30 9.55
C SER A 242 18.05 25.28 9.95
N ILE A 243 18.03 24.95 11.23
CA ILE A 243 17.00 24.09 11.86
C ILE A 243 16.48 24.86 13.08
N ASP A 244 15.16 25.01 13.16
CA ASP A 244 14.47 25.57 14.31
C ASP A 244 13.34 24.64 14.75
N GLY A 245 13.54 23.96 15.88
CA GLY A 245 12.65 22.91 16.33
C GLY A 245 12.49 21.78 15.30
N ASP A 246 11.27 21.59 14.82
CA ASP A 246 10.93 20.59 13.82
C ASP A 246 10.97 21.11 12.37
N MET A 247 11.42 22.36 12.17
CA MET A 247 11.46 23.02 10.87
C MET A 247 12.89 23.15 10.36
N ALA A 248 13.09 22.93 9.07
CA ALA A 248 14.37 23.11 8.38
C ALA A 248 14.21 24.09 7.22
N LEU A 249 15.12 25.05 7.12
CA LEU A 249 15.27 25.92 5.96
C LEU A 249 16.25 25.25 5.01
N VAL A 250 15.77 24.87 3.82
CA VAL A 250 16.54 24.17 2.79
C VAL A 250 16.85 25.14 1.65
N SER A 251 18.12 25.32 1.36
CA SER A 251 18.58 26.09 0.18
C SER A 251 18.63 25.17 -1.02
N THR A 252 17.77 25.40 -1.99
CA THR A 252 17.66 24.63 -3.23
C THR A 252 18.34 25.39 -4.38
N ASN A 253 18.75 24.69 -5.43
CA ASN A 253 19.52 25.29 -6.52
C ASN A 253 18.72 26.26 -7.41
N ARG A 254 17.38 26.16 -7.45
CA ARG A 254 16.54 26.96 -8.37
C ARG A 254 15.40 27.72 -7.73
N THR A 255 14.83 27.20 -6.64
CA THR A 255 13.67 27.83 -6.00
C THR A 255 14.02 28.68 -4.80
N GLY A 256 15.34 28.86 -4.52
CA GLY A 256 15.80 29.62 -3.37
C GLY A 256 15.69 28.83 -2.06
N GLU A 257 15.44 29.56 -0.97
CA GLU A 257 15.32 28.98 0.38
C GLU A 257 13.87 28.68 0.69
N LEU A 258 13.60 27.42 1.04
CA LEU A 258 12.26 26.89 1.33
C LEU A 258 12.22 26.28 2.73
N LEU A 259 11.21 26.64 3.50
CA LEU A 259 10.97 26.12 4.85
C LEU A 259 10.10 24.88 4.80
N SER A 260 10.46 23.85 5.57
CA SER A 260 9.76 22.58 5.55
C SER A 260 9.87 21.86 6.89
N ARG A 261 8.90 21.04 7.20
CA ARG A 261 8.89 20.16 8.37
C ARG A 261 9.91 19.03 8.20
N ILE A 262 10.68 18.73 9.24
CA ILE A 262 11.53 17.54 9.30
C ILE A 262 10.65 16.31 9.55
N ALA A 263 10.80 15.24 8.73
CA ALA A 263 10.11 13.98 8.95
C ALA A 263 10.40 13.44 10.36
N THR A 264 9.41 12.79 10.98
CA THR A 264 9.57 12.25 12.34
C THR A 264 10.74 11.27 12.43
N SER A 265 10.98 10.46 11.41
CA SER A 265 12.10 9.51 11.31
C SER A 265 13.48 10.18 11.21
N ALA A 266 13.52 11.44 10.76
CA ALA A 266 14.74 12.23 10.51
C ALA A 266 15.07 13.22 11.63
N LYS A 267 14.19 13.38 12.63
CA LYS A 267 14.45 14.27 13.77
C LYS A 267 15.72 13.87 14.51
N GLY A 268 16.57 14.86 14.78
CA GLY A 268 17.86 14.66 15.44
C GLY A 268 18.96 14.01 14.58
N LYS A 269 18.64 13.55 13.36
CA LYS A 269 19.63 12.99 12.43
C LYS A 269 20.18 14.01 11.44
N LEU A 270 19.38 15.01 11.08
CA LEU A 270 19.76 16.07 10.15
C LEU A 270 20.48 17.22 10.88
N LYS A 271 21.50 17.80 10.22
CA LYS A 271 22.31 18.92 10.72
C LYS A 271 22.40 20.00 9.66
N VAL A 272 22.72 21.25 10.11
CA VAL A 272 23.04 22.35 9.21
C VAL A 272 24.26 21.97 8.37
N GLY A 273 24.17 22.19 7.06
CA GLY A 273 25.16 21.78 6.07
C GLY A 273 24.92 20.42 5.42
N ASP A 274 24.02 19.59 5.95
CA ASP A 274 23.71 18.29 5.34
C ASP A 274 22.95 18.47 4.01
N THR A 275 23.21 17.57 3.06
CA THR A 275 22.38 17.42 1.86
C THR A 275 21.07 16.73 2.24
N ALA A 276 19.96 17.33 1.84
CA ALA A 276 18.62 16.83 2.13
C ALA A 276 17.73 16.85 0.88
N MET A 277 16.65 16.08 0.95
CA MET A 277 15.57 16.11 -0.02
C MET A 277 14.30 16.62 0.65
N MET A 278 13.64 17.55 -0.02
CA MET A 278 12.35 18.07 0.39
C MET A 278 11.29 17.55 -0.56
N PHE A 279 10.17 17.12 0.00
CA PHE A 279 9.05 16.52 -0.70
C PHE A 279 7.81 17.37 -0.46
N ILE A 280 7.16 17.80 -1.57
CA ILE A 280 5.92 18.57 -1.54
C ILE A 280 4.90 17.83 -2.39
N ARG A 281 3.75 17.49 -1.83
CA ARG A 281 2.65 16.89 -2.58
C ARG A 281 2.12 17.85 -3.64
N PRO A 282 1.72 17.37 -4.84
CA PRO A 282 1.14 18.22 -5.88
C PRO A 282 -0.10 18.99 -5.41
N GLU A 283 -0.94 18.38 -4.58
CA GLU A 283 -2.14 18.98 -4.00
C GLU A 283 -1.86 19.95 -2.84
N ALA A 284 -0.63 19.98 -2.32
CA ALA A 284 -0.21 20.94 -1.32
C ALA A 284 0.28 22.27 -1.92
N CYS A 285 0.49 22.29 -3.23
CA CYS A 285 0.83 23.52 -3.97
C CYS A 285 -0.43 24.26 -4.40
N ASP A 286 -0.45 25.57 -4.21
CA ASP A 286 -1.50 26.47 -4.77
C ASP A 286 -0.85 27.64 -5.52
N ILE A 287 -1.65 28.36 -6.32
CA ILE A 287 -1.20 29.56 -6.99
C ILE A 287 -1.18 30.70 -5.97
N ALA A 288 -0.02 31.35 -5.80
CA ALA A 288 0.14 32.42 -4.84
C ALA A 288 -0.78 33.60 -5.16
N ALA A 289 -1.53 34.04 -4.16
CA ALA A 289 -2.25 35.30 -4.24
C ALA A 289 -1.31 36.47 -3.90
N ASP A 290 -1.49 37.63 -4.56
CA ASP A 290 -0.65 38.82 -4.33
C ASP A 290 -0.63 39.27 -2.88
N THR A 291 -1.67 38.96 -2.11
CA THR A 291 -1.85 39.35 -0.71
C THR A 291 -1.57 38.23 0.30
N SER A 292 -1.19 37.04 -0.17
CA SER A 292 -0.96 35.90 0.74
C SER A 292 0.30 36.12 1.58
N PRO A 293 0.25 35.90 2.91
CA PRO A 293 1.39 35.95 3.80
C PRO A 293 2.24 34.65 3.77
N ALA A 294 2.04 33.76 2.80
CA ALA A 294 2.69 32.45 2.77
C ALA A 294 4.22 32.55 2.88
N ALA A 295 4.80 31.74 3.78
CA ALA A 295 6.22 31.74 4.07
C ALA A 295 7.08 31.18 2.92
N ASN A 296 6.48 30.33 2.05
CA ASN A 296 7.17 29.62 0.98
C ASN A 296 6.57 29.95 -0.37
N ARG A 297 7.35 30.58 -1.20
CA ARG A 297 6.99 30.92 -2.59
C ARG A 297 8.13 30.61 -3.53
N PHE A 298 7.81 30.06 -4.68
CA PHE A 298 8.74 29.90 -5.78
C PHE A 298 8.03 30.07 -7.12
N SER A 299 8.73 30.55 -8.12
CA SER A 299 8.20 30.74 -9.45
C SER A 299 8.70 29.68 -10.40
N ALA A 300 7.81 29.17 -11.23
CA ALA A 300 8.12 28.21 -12.27
C ALA A 300 7.27 28.49 -13.52
N LYS A 301 7.80 28.13 -14.70
CA LYS A 301 7.14 28.34 -15.99
C LYS A 301 6.23 27.16 -16.31
N VAL A 302 4.99 27.43 -16.72
CA VAL A 302 4.03 26.40 -17.14
C VAL A 302 4.48 25.77 -18.44
N LYS A 303 4.53 24.44 -18.46
CA LYS A 303 4.82 23.62 -19.63
C LYS A 303 3.54 23.17 -20.33
N HIS A 304 2.65 22.52 -19.59
CA HIS A 304 1.34 22.06 -20.09
C HIS A 304 0.36 21.83 -18.94
N GLU A 305 -0.90 21.62 -19.27
CA GLU A 305 -1.96 21.26 -18.35
C GLU A 305 -2.65 19.96 -18.79
N GLU A 306 -3.07 19.16 -17.82
CA GLU A 306 -3.90 17.97 -18.05
C GLU A 306 -5.18 18.06 -17.24
N PHE A 307 -6.31 17.77 -17.90
CA PHE A 307 -7.63 17.79 -17.28
C PHE A 307 -8.18 16.37 -17.10
N GLU A 308 -8.33 15.94 -15.85
CA GLU A 308 -8.87 14.63 -15.48
C GLU A 308 -10.31 14.69 -14.91
N GLY A 309 -11.08 15.70 -15.30
CA GLY A 309 -12.46 15.89 -14.83
C GLY A 309 -12.54 16.50 -13.44
N GLN A 310 -12.20 15.76 -12.40
CA GLN A 310 -12.21 16.25 -11.01
C GLN A 310 -10.96 17.07 -10.64
N ILE A 311 -9.87 16.88 -11.35
CA ILE A 311 -8.55 17.46 -11.07
C ILE A 311 -8.00 18.12 -12.34
N TYR A 312 -7.36 19.28 -12.15
CA TYR A 312 -6.45 19.91 -13.10
C TYR A 312 -5.02 19.68 -12.62
N ASN A 313 -4.21 19.02 -13.44
CA ASN A 313 -2.78 18.87 -13.22
C ASN A 313 -2.03 19.91 -14.04
N VAL A 314 -1.29 20.78 -13.39
CA VAL A 314 -0.43 21.78 -14.04
C VAL A 314 1.02 21.34 -13.90
N PHE A 315 1.70 21.17 -15.02
CA PHE A 315 3.10 20.77 -15.10
C PHE A 315 3.98 22.00 -15.37
N LEU A 316 4.99 22.21 -14.54
CA LEU A 316 5.86 23.35 -14.58
C LEU A 316 7.33 22.91 -14.73
N GLU A 317 8.17 23.82 -15.22
CA GLU A 317 9.61 23.60 -15.34
C GLU A 317 10.24 23.50 -13.95
N GLY A 318 10.74 22.29 -13.61
CA GLY A 318 11.44 22.02 -12.37
C GLY A 318 12.97 22.17 -12.46
N SER A 319 13.65 21.82 -11.37
CA SER A 319 15.11 21.76 -11.32
C SER A 319 15.62 20.47 -11.97
N GLU A 320 16.80 20.53 -12.58
CA GLU A 320 17.52 19.37 -13.14
C GLU A 320 16.72 18.57 -14.19
N GLY A 321 15.82 19.24 -14.94
CA GLY A 321 14.99 18.58 -15.96
C GLY A 321 13.78 17.82 -15.43
N LYS A 322 13.59 17.72 -14.12
CA LYS A 322 12.38 17.16 -13.51
C LYS A 322 11.26 18.20 -13.51
N GLU A 323 10.03 17.73 -13.70
CA GLU A 323 8.85 18.59 -13.67
C GLU A 323 8.37 18.81 -12.24
N ILE A 324 7.77 19.96 -11.99
CA ILE A 324 6.97 20.25 -10.81
C ILE A 324 5.52 20.08 -11.22
N LYS A 325 4.76 19.33 -10.42
CA LYS A 325 3.32 19.10 -10.63
C LYS A 325 2.54 19.84 -9.54
N MET A 326 1.48 20.53 -9.95
CA MET A 326 0.46 21.08 -9.06
C MET A 326 -0.88 20.46 -9.43
N SER A 327 -1.61 19.93 -8.45
CA SER A 327 -2.92 19.29 -8.65
C SER A 327 -4.01 20.12 -7.98
N LEU A 328 -4.93 20.67 -8.77
CA LEU A 328 -6.00 21.54 -8.31
C LEU A 328 -7.35 20.86 -8.48
N VAL A 329 -8.21 20.95 -7.47
CA VAL A 329 -9.58 20.45 -7.56
C VAL A 329 -10.38 21.31 -8.55
N ASN A 330 -11.10 20.66 -9.47
CA ASN A 330 -11.98 21.34 -10.39
C ASN A 330 -13.27 21.82 -9.66
N ILE A 331 -13.33 23.12 -9.42
CA ILE A 331 -14.48 23.80 -8.79
C ILE A 331 -15.35 24.54 -9.82
N GLY A 332 -15.22 24.22 -11.13
CA GLY A 332 -15.95 24.85 -12.20
C GLY A 332 -15.47 26.28 -12.56
N LYS A 333 -14.38 26.76 -11.99
CA LYS A 333 -13.71 28.00 -12.37
C LYS A 333 -12.48 27.67 -13.21
N GLN A 334 -12.41 28.20 -14.43
CA GLN A 334 -11.24 28.07 -15.26
C GLN A 334 -10.11 28.88 -14.61
N ARG A 335 -9.13 28.17 -14.02
CA ARG A 335 -7.88 28.77 -13.57
C ARG A 335 -6.95 28.73 -14.78
N ALA A 336 -6.94 29.80 -15.56
CA ALA A 336 -6.13 29.86 -16.77
C ALA A 336 -4.66 30.03 -16.40
N SER A 337 -3.90 28.96 -16.51
CA SER A 337 -2.45 29.01 -16.61
C SER A 337 -2.10 28.77 -18.07
N ALA A 338 -1.88 29.83 -18.84
CA ALA A 338 -1.47 29.66 -20.22
C ALA A 338 -0.06 29.11 -20.30
N GLU A 339 0.17 28.14 -21.19
CA GLU A 339 1.51 27.59 -21.47
C GLU A 339 2.53 28.70 -21.73
N GLY A 340 3.70 28.58 -21.14
CA GLY A 340 4.77 29.55 -21.24
C GLY A 340 4.71 30.70 -20.21
N ASN A 341 3.63 30.83 -19.45
CA ASN A 341 3.54 31.83 -18.39
C ASN A 341 4.30 31.39 -17.12
N ASN A 342 4.87 32.36 -16.41
CA ASN A 342 5.41 32.10 -15.07
C ASN A 342 4.27 32.14 -14.06
N LEU A 343 4.19 31.11 -13.24
CA LEU A 343 3.33 31.06 -12.06
C LEU A 343 4.19 31.13 -10.81
N THR A 344 3.73 31.90 -9.83
CA THR A 344 4.27 31.81 -8.47
C THR A 344 3.41 30.84 -7.69
N LEU A 345 4.03 29.80 -7.19
CA LEU A 345 3.41 28.78 -6.35
C LEU A 345 3.69 29.09 -4.89
N GLU A 346 2.75 28.71 -4.03
CA GLU A 346 2.91 28.77 -2.58
C GLU A 346 2.48 27.45 -1.94
N TYR A 347 3.00 27.16 -0.76
CA TYR A 347 2.61 26.02 0.07
C TYR A 347 2.84 26.31 1.54
N GLU A 348 2.12 25.65 2.41
CA GLU A 348 2.32 25.74 3.85
C GLU A 348 3.52 24.89 4.30
N PRO A 349 4.46 25.40 5.12
CA PRO A 349 5.67 24.69 5.54
C PRO A 349 5.40 23.31 6.17
N GLN A 350 4.29 23.16 6.87
CA GLN A 350 3.89 21.90 7.50
C GLN A 350 3.47 20.81 6.51
N GLN A 351 3.10 21.18 5.27
CA GLN A 351 2.68 20.25 4.21
C GLN A 351 3.86 19.67 3.44
N ALA A 352 5.03 20.25 3.58
CA ALA A 352 6.26 19.76 2.99
C ALA A 352 7.08 18.97 4.03
N VAL A 353 7.84 17.97 3.57
CA VAL A 353 8.64 17.10 4.44
C VAL A 353 10.09 17.07 3.98
N VAL A 354 11.02 17.27 4.91
CA VAL A 354 12.47 17.12 4.69
C VAL A 354 12.94 15.76 5.22
N LEU A 355 13.71 15.07 4.40
CA LEU A 355 14.36 13.81 4.68
C LEU A 355 15.85 13.87 4.33
N PRO A 356 16.70 13.02 4.92
CA PRO A 356 18.06 12.81 4.44
C PRO A 356 18.05 12.43 2.97
N ALA A 357 19.10 12.82 2.23
CA ALA A 357 19.28 12.38 0.86
C ALA A 357 19.30 10.84 0.79
N GLY A 358 18.55 10.28 -0.15
CA GLY A 358 18.36 8.84 -0.31
C GLY A 358 17.90 8.47 -1.71
N GLU A 359 17.78 7.18 -1.96
CA GLU A 359 17.30 6.61 -3.21
C GLU A 359 15.79 6.90 -3.39
N LEU A 360 15.39 7.23 -4.60
CA LEU A 360 13.99 7.44 -4.98
C LEU A 360 13.42 6.20 -5.68
N ALA A 361 12.10 6.04 -5.66
CA ALA A 361 11.42 4.90 -6.28
C ALA A 361 11.54 4.86 -7.81
N SER A 362 11.80 6.00 -8.44
CA SER A 362 11.89 6.17 -9.91
C SER A 362 13.33 6.31 -10.42
N GLU A 363 14.34 6.05 -9.61
CA GLU A 363 15.76 6.05 -10.00
C GLU A 363 16.31 4.67 -10.30
#